data_3be126ca8b3c69af9681d94ec46e38a9
#
_entry.id   3be126ca8b3c69af9681d94ec46e38a9
#
_cell.length_a   1.000
_cell.length_b   1.000
_cell.length_c   1.000
_cell.angle_alpha   90.00
_cell.angle_beta   90.00
_cell.angle_gamma   90.00
#
_symmetry.space_group_name_H-M   'P 1'
#
loop_
_entity.id
_entity.type
_entity.pdbx_description
1 polymer ?
#
loop_
_entity_poly.entity_id
_entity_poly.type
_entity_poly.pdbx_seq_one_letter_code
_entity_poly.pdbx_strand_id
1 'polypeptide(L)'
;PAADPEKRWGKYRIESINIDSADTGATTLRVGLNIDGHTYTRSASGTGPVDALQNILSGEGVDIRVMDYSEHTMSSSSTANAACYVEAAVGSRVLWGIGVDSSTTRAALKAMISAVNRALRDERQA
;
A
#
# COMPACT_ATOMS: atom_id res chain seq x y z
N PRO A 1 -7.13 -4.40 -24.39
CA PRO A 1 -7.59 -3.07 -24.59
C PRO A 1 -7.41 -2.17 -23.43
N ALA A 2 -7.04 -0.98 -23.78
CA ALA A 2 -6.71 0.05 -22.83
C ALA A 2 -7.89 0.51 -21.98
N ALA A 3 -9.08 0.04 -22.29
CA ALA A 3 -10.28 0.53 -21.66
C ALA A 3 -10.65 -0.15 -20.35
N ASP A 4 -9.88 -1.16 -19.92
CA ASP A 4 -10.16 -1.83 -18.67
C ASP A 4 -9.70 -0.94 -17.50
N PRO A 5 -10.63 -0.36 -16.72
CA PRO A 5 -10.25 0.55 -15.64
C PRO A 5 -9.40 -0.10 -14.56
N GLU A 6 -9.56 -1.40 -14.34
CA GLU A 6 -8.83 -2.08 -13.29
C GLU A 6 -7.35 -2.20 -13.63
N LYS A 7 -7.01 -2.29 -14.89
CA LYS A 7 -5.62 -2.34 -15.31
C LYS A 7 -4.91 -1.01 -15.16
N ARG A 8 -5.65 0.10 -15.10
CA ARG A 8 -5.04 1.40 -14.83
C ARG A 8 -4.48 1.48 -13.43
N TRP A 9 -5.13 0.82 -12.47
CA TRP A 9 -4.75 0.91 -11.07
C TRP A 9 -3.69 -0.11 -10.70
N GLY A 10 -3.39 -1.02 -11.64
CA GLY A 10 -2.43 -2.07 -11.38
C GLY A 10 -3.09 -3.31 -10.81
N LYS A 11 -2.27 -4.23 -10.36
CA LYS A 11 -2.72 -5.53 -9.90
C LYS A 11 -3.41 -5.46 -8.55
N TYR A 12 -2.93 -4.61 -7.66
CA TYR A 12 -3.41 -4.54 -6.27
C TYR A 12 -4.10 -3.23 -5.99
N ARG A 13 -5.17 -3.30 -5.21
CA ARG A 13 -5.86 -2.11 -4.70
C ARG A 13 -6.43 -2.42 -3.32
N ILE A 14 -6.21 -1.52 -2.37
CA ILE A 14 -6.79 -1.67 -1.04
C ILE A 14 -8.20 -1.09 -1.07
N GLU A 15 -9.18 -1.89 -0.68
CA GLU A 15 -10.58 -1.47 -0.64
C GLU A 15 -11.07 -1.18 0.77
N SER A 16 -10.50 -1.85 1.78
CA SER A 16 -10.86 -1.61 3.17
C SER A 16 -9.65 -1.85 4.06
N ILE A 17 -9.63 -1.15 5.19
CA ILE A 17 -8.52 -1.21 6.14
C ILE A 17 -9.09 -1.27 7.55
N ASN A 18 -8.66 -2.27 8.32
CA ASN A 18 -8.95 -2.39 9.74
C ASN A 18 -7.64 -2.58 10.47
N ILE A 19 -7.39 -1.74 11.45
CA ILE A 19 -6.15 -1.77 12.24
C ILE A 19 -6.52 -2.01 13.69
N ASP A 20 -5.88 -3.00 14.30
CA ASP A 20 -6.09 -3.34 15.69
C ASP A 20 -4.74 -3.40 16.40
N SER A 21 -4.61 -2.63 17.48
CA SER A 21 -3.37 -2.56 18.23
C SER A 21 -3.56 -3.24 19.58
N ALA A 22 -2.71 -4.22 19.87
CA ALA A 22 -2.74 -4.93 21.14
C ALA A 22 -1.93 -4.18 22.19
N ASP A 23 -2.22 -4.47 23.47
CA ASP A 23 -1.47 -3.89 24.59
C ASP A 23 0.01 -4.24 24.54
N THR A 24 0.35 -5.33 23.88
CA THR A 24 1.74 -5.77 23.71
C THR A 24 2.51 -4.94 22.70
N GLY A 25 1.83 -4.02 22.00
CA GLY A 25 2.42 -3.22 20.93
C GLY A 25 2.31 -3.84 19.55
N ALA A 26 1.83 -5.06 19.46
CA ALA A 26 1.62 -5.69 18.15
C ALA A 26 0.43 -5.05 17.44
N THR A 27 0.57 -4.83 16.16
CA THR A 27 -0.50 -4.30 15.32
C THR A 27 -0.96 -5.40 14.37
N THR A 28 -2.27 -5.63 14.34
CA THR A 28 -2.88 -6.52 13.35
C THR A 28 -3.59 -5.68 12.31
N LEU A 29 -3.23 -5.90 11.07
CA LEU A 29 -3.85 -5.22 9.93
C LEU A 29 -4.68 -6.22 9.16
N ARG A 30 -5.92 -5.84 8.89
CA ARG A 30 -6.80 -6.63 8.01
C ARG A 30 -7.27 -5.73 6.90
N VAL A 31 -7.08 -6.18 5.67
CA VAL A 31 -7.43 -5.40 4.48
C VAL A 31 -8.32 -6.20 3.55
N GLY A 32 -9.23 -5.48 2.89
CA GLY A 32 -9.87 -6.00 1.69
C GLY A 32 -8.94 -5.63 0.55
N LEU A 33 -8.31 -6.63 -0.04
CA LEU A 33 -7.31 -6.43 -1.08
C LEU A 33 -7.87 -6.92 -2.40
N ASN A 34 -8.02 -6.00 -3.33
CA ASN A 34 -8.41 -6.34 -4.69
C ASN A 34 -7.18 -6.78 -5.47
N ILE A 35 -7.22 -8.00 -5.97
CA ILE A 35 -6.14 -8.58 -6.76
C ILE A 35 -6.74 -9.00 -8.09
N ASP A 36 -6.32 -8.32 -9.16
CA ASP A 36 -6.80 -8.59 -10.53
C ASP A 36 -8.33 -8.64 -10.64
N GLY A 37 -9.02 -7.75 -9.94
CA GLY A 37 -10.46 -7.63 -10.02
C GLY A 37 -11.25 -8.41 -8.98
N HIS A 38 -10.60 -9.24 -8.18
CA HIS A 38 -11.26 -10.01 -7.13
C HIS A 38 -10.80 -9.52 -5.76
N THR A 39 -11.75 -9.38 -4.83
CA THR A 39 -11.44 -8.89 -3.49
C THR A 39 -11.26 -10.05 -2.52
N TYR A 40 -10.15 -10.04 -1.83
CA TYR A 40 -9.81 -11.02 -0.80
C TYR A 40 -9.58 -10.31 0.51
N THR A 41 -9.90 -10.96 1.61
CA THR A 41 -9.55 -10.46 2.94
C THR A 41 -8.20 -11.07 3.31
N ARG A 42 -7.25 -10.21 3.69
CA ARG A 42 -5.92 -10.62 4.11
C ARG A 42 -5.58 -9.94 5.42
N SER A 43 -4.88 -10.63 6.27
CA SER A 43 -4.45 -10.06 7.54
C SER A 43 -3.07 -10.56 7.92
N ALA A 44 -2.37 -9.71 8.67
CA ALA A 44 -1.08 -10.07 9.25
C ALA A 44 -0.80 -9.11 10.41
N SER A 45 0.13 -9.50 11.25
CA SER A 45 0.57 -8.66 12.36
C SER A 45 1.98 -8.16 12.10
N GLY A 46 2.34 -7.07 12.78
CA GLY A 46 3.66 -6.49 12.72
C GLY A 46 3.83 -5.49 13.84
N THR A 47 4.93 -4.73 13.80
CA THR A 47 5.21 -3.70 14.78
C THR A 47 4.41 -2.42 14.53
N GLY A 48 3.82 -2.30 13.35
CA GLY A 48 2.97 -1.19 12.95
C GLY A 48 2.25 -1.54 11.66
N PRO A 49 1.37 -0.64 11.17
CA PRO A 49 0.59 -0.94 9.96
C PRO A 49 1.46 -1.18 8.72
N VAL A 50 2.55 -0.43 8.56
CA VAL A 50 3.44 -0.58 7.40
C VAL A 50 4.09 -1.96 7.42
N ASP A 51 4.63 -2.36 8.58
CA ASP A 51 5.24 -3.67 8.75
C ASP A 51 4.21 -4.79 8.52
N ALA A 52 3.01 -4.62 9.05
CA ALA A 52 1.94 -5.60 8.86
C ALA A 52 1.57 -5.76 7.39
N LEU A 53 1.49 -4.66 6.64
CA LEU A 53 1.20 -4.75 5.20
C LEU A 53 2.33 -5.41 4.43
N GLN A 54 3.59 -5.15 4.82
CA GLN A 54 4.71 -5.89 4.23
C GLN A 54 4.53 -7.39 4.40
N ASN A 55 4.08 -7.81 5.58
CA ASN A 55 3.86 -9.23 5.86
C ASN A 55 2.70 -9.79 5.04
N ILE A 56 1.62 -9.02 4.86
CA ILE A 56 0.52 -9.43 3.98
C ILE A 56 1.03 -9.65 2.56
N LEU A 57 1.77 -8.69 2.03
CA LEU A 57 2.27 -8.74 0.65
C LEU A 57 3.29 -9.86 0.48
N SER A 58 4.09 -10.11 1.50
CA SER A 58 5.03 -11.24 1.49
C SER A 58 4.26 -12.56 1.33
N GLY A 59 3.11 -12.68 2.00
CA GLY A 59 2.25 -13.85 1.84
C GLY A 59 1.67 -14.00 0.44
N GLU A 60 1.59 -12.89 -0.31
CA GLU A 60 1.15 -12.92 -1.72
C GLU A 60 2.31 -13.12 -2.70
N GLY A 61 3.50 -13.35 -2.19
CA GLY A 61 4.67 -13.52 -3.04
C GLY A 61 5.33 -12.22 -3.46
N VAL A 62 4.96 -11.10 -2.84
CA VAL A 62 5.54 -9.80 -3.17
C VAL A 62 6.61 -9.46 -2.12
N ASP A 63 7.85 -9.38 -2.59
CA ASP A 63 8.97 -8.97 -1.74
C ASP A 63 9.06 -7.46 -1.76
N ILE A 64 8.56 -6.82 -0.72
CA ILE A 64 8.61 -5.37 -0.58
C ILE A 64 9.29 -5.01 0.74
N ARG A 65 10.15 -4.00 0.69
CA ARG A 65 10.79 -3.45 1.87
C ARG A 65 10.73 -1.94 1.79
N VAL A 66 10.09 -1.31 2.76
CA VAL A 66 10.02 0.14 2.82
C VAL A 66 11.35 0.67 3.33
N MET A 67 11.97 1.54 2.56
CA MET A 67 13.27 2.11 2.87
C MET A 67 13.15 3.49 3.49
N ASP A 68 12.16 4.26 3.07
CA ASP A 68 11.95 5.62 3.55
C ASP A 68 10.53 6.03 3.25
N TYR A 69 10.01 6.98 4.04
CA TYR A 69 8.73 7.58 3.71
C TYR A 69 8.69 9.03 4.20
N SER A 70 7.86 9.83 3.56
CA SER A 70 7.62 11.21 3.98
C SER A 70 6.15 11.55 3.81
N GLU A 71 5.65 12.40 4.68
CA GLU A 71 4.25 12.80 4.72
C GLU A 71 4.14 14.30 4.53
N HIS A 72 3.11 14.72 3.80
CA HIS A 72 2.80 16.13 3.58
C HIS A 72 1.31 16.35 3.72
N THR A 73 0.92 17.38 4.44
CA THR A 73 -0.47 17.80 4.48
C THR A 73 -0.74 18.65 3.24
N MET A 74 -1.72 18.27 2.46
CA MET A 74 -1.93 18.84 1.15
C MET A 74 -2.89 20.01 1.09
N SER A 75 -3.69 20.22 2.10
CA SER A 75 -4.79 21.16 1.96
C SER A 75 -4.87 22.16 3.09
N SER A 76 -5.23 23.39 2.74
CA SER A 76 -5.58 24.43 3.66
C SER A 76 -7.08 24.52 3.92
N SER A 77 -7.88 23.64 3.31
CA SER A 77 -9.32 23.66 3.49
C SER A 77 -9.76 22.78 4.66
N SER A 78 -11.06 22.74 4.91
CA SER A 78 -11.63 21.95 5.99
C SER A 78 -11.48 20.43 5.81
N THR A 79 -11.20 19.99 4.60
CA THR A 79 -10.95 18.58 4.30
C THR A 79 -9.50 18.41 3.94
N ALA A 80 -8.65 18.39 4.97
CA ALA A 80 -7.22 18.17 4.75
C ALA A 80 -6.95 16.71 4.36
N ASN A 81 -6.13 16.52 3.34
CA ASN A 81 -5.63 15.21 2.95
C ASN A 81 -4.13 15.16 3.21
N ALA A 82 -3.66 13.97 3.51
CA ALA A 82 -2.23 13.71 3.62
C ALA A 82 -1.77 13.00 2.36
N ALA A 83 -0.63 13.42 1.84
CA ALA A 83 0.07 12.67 0.79
C ALA A 83 1.26 11.99 1.44
N CYS A 84 1.41 10.72 1.18
CA CYS A 84 2.54 9.95 1.68
C CYS A 84 3.34 9.44 0.49
N TYR A 85 4.66 9.64 0.56
CA TYR A 85 5.59 9.14 -0.45
C TYR A 85 6.42 8.04 0.21
N VAL A 86 6.47 6.90 -0.44
CA VAL A 86 7.19 5.74 0.08
C VAL A 86 8.25 5.34 -0.93
N GLU A 87 9.50 5.27 -0.47
CA GLU A 87 10.56 4.63 -1.25
C GLU A 87 10.65 3.19 -0.79
N ALA A 88 10.54 2.28 -1.72
CA ALA A 88 10.52 0.85 -1.41
C ALA A 88 11.35 0.06 -2.38
N ALA A 89 11.98 -0.98 -1.86
CA ALA A 89 12.57 -2.02 -2.68
C ALA A 89 11.49 -3.07 -2.94
N VAL A 90 11.16 -3.30 -4.20
CA VAL A 90 10.21 -4.32 -4.62
C VAL A 90 10.96 -5.29 -5.52
N GLY A 91 11.28 -6.47 -4.99
CA GLY A 91 12.18 -7.38 -5.65
C GLY A 91 13.55 -6.74 -5.81
N SER A 92 14.03 -6.64 -7.04
CA SER A 92 15.33 -6.02 -7.36
C SER A 92 15.24 -4.53 -7.70
N ARG A 93 14.04 -3.95 -7.66
CA ARG A 93 13.82 -2.55 -8.04
C ARG A 93 13.63 -1.67 -6.82
N VAL A 94 14.16 -0.45 -6.88
CA VAL A 94 13.89 0.57 -5.88
C VAL A 94 13.10 1.68 -6.56
N LEU A 95 11.94 2.01 -6.01
CA LEU A 95 11.07 3.02 -6.62
C LEU A 95 10.20 3.70 -5.57
N TRP A 96 9.54 4.77 -6.00
CA TRP A 96 8.65 5.55 -5.14
C TRP A 96 7.21 5.25 -5.47
N GLY A 97 6.38 5.18 -4.43
CA GLY A 97 4.93 5.17 -4.55
C GLY A 97 4.34 6.35 -3.83
N ILE A 98 3.12 6.71 -4.19
CA ILE A 98 2.40 7.80 -3.56
C ILE A 98 1.01 7.33 -3.17
N GLY A 99 0.56 7.76 -1.99
CA GLY A 99 -0.80 7.53 -1.53
C GLY A 99 -1.38 8.81 -0.96
N VAL A 100 -2.66 9.03 -1.17
CA VAL A 100 -3.38 10.19 -0.66
C VAL A 100 -4.61 9.71 0.08
N ASP A 101 -4.79 10.19 1.30
CA ASP A 101 -5.95 9.85 2.13
C ASP A 101 -6.08 10.91 3.22
N SER A 102 -7.26 11.00 3.82
CA SER A 102 -7.45 11.86 4.99
C SER A 102 -6.69 11.35 6.22
N SER A 103 -6.39 10.06 6.25
CA SER A 103 -5.58 9.43 7.29
C SER A 103 -4.16 9.25 6.78
N THR A 104 -3.16 9.70 7.54
CA THR A 104 -1.75 9.53 7.18
C THR A 104 -1.37 8.06 7.11
N THR A 105 -1.92 7.24 8.02
CA THR A 105 -1.66 5.80 8.00
C THR A 105 -2.17 5.16 6.72
N ARG A 106 -3.41 5.49 6.33
CA ARG A 106 -3.99 4.92 5.11
C ARG A 106 -3.27 5.41 3.88
N ALA A 107 -2.84 6.68 3.89
CA ALA A 107 -2.04 7.22 2.80
C ALA A 107 -0.73 6.43 2.63
N ALA A 108 -0.06 6.09 3.74
CA ALA A 108 1.17 5.29 3.70
C ALA A 108 0.92 3.91 3.11
N LEU A 109 -0.16 3.24 3.51
CA LEU A 109 -0.47 1.91 2.99
C LEU A 109 -0.79 1.97 1.49
N LYS A 110 -1.52 2.99 1.05
CA LYS A 110 -1.78 3.20 -0.37
C LYS A 110 -0.50 3.48 -1.15
N ALA A 111 0.43 4.20 -0.55
CA ALA A 111 1.73 4.47 -1.18
C ALA A 111 2.52 3.18 -1.41
N MET A 112 2.47 2.25 -0.46
CA MET A 112 3.12 0.95 -0.62
C MET A 112 2.53 0.18 -1.79
N ILE A 113 1.20 0.13 -1.88
CA ILE A 113 0.51 -0.53 -2.99
C ILE A 113 0.87 0.14 -4.32
N SER A 114 0.95 1.46 -4.33
CA SER A 114 1.38 2.21 -5.52
C SER A 114 2.77 1.78 -5.98
N ALA A 115 3.71 1.64 -5.05
CA ALA A 115 5.06 1.20 -5.38
C ALA A 115 5.06 -0.22 -5.96
N VAL A 116 4.30 -1.13 -5.35
CA VAL A 116 4.20 -2.50 -5.85
C VAL A 116 3.63 -2.53 -7.26
N ASN A 117 2.55 -1.80 -7.50
CA ASN A 117 1.92 -1.77 -8.81
C ASN A 117 2.86 -1.19 -9.88
N ARG A 118 3.62 -0.17 -9.53
CA ARG A 118 4.60 0.41 -10.47
C ARG A 118 5.70 -0.59 -10.81
N ALA A 119 6.19 -1.32 -9.82
CA ALA A 119 7.21 -2.34 -10.06
C ALA A 119 6.68 -3.44 -10.97
N LEU A 120 5.47 -3.91 -10.74
CA LEU A 120 4.86 -4.96 -11.56
C LEU A 120 4.59 -4.48 -12.98
N ARG A 121 4.15 -3.23 -13.13
CA ARG A 121 3.91 -2.66 -14.44
C ARG A 121 5.21 -2.56 -15.24
N ASP A 122 6.29 -2.14 -14.59
CA ASP A 122 7.58 -2.01 -15.25
C ASP A 122 8.11 -3.37 -15.69
N GLU A 123 7.89 -4.41 -14.89
CA GLU A 123 8.28 -5.76 -15.26
C GLU A 123 7.56 -6.24 -16.52
N ARG A 124 6.27 -5.90 -16.66
CA ARG A 124 5.51 -6.30 -17.84
C ARG A 124 5.96 -5.60 -19.11
N GLN A 125 6.54 -4.41 -18.95
CA GLN A 125 6.99 -3.61 -20.08
C GLN A 125 8.43 -3.93 -20.49
N ALA A 126 9.13 -4.67 -19.68
CA ALA A 126 10.54 -4.99 -19.93
C ALA A 126 10.73 -6.08 -21.01
#